data_c8380a2c70d25a1b650667ab80af438e
#
_entry.id   c8380a2c70d25a1b650667ab80af438e
#
_cell.length_a   1.000
_cell.length_b   1.000
_cell.length_c   1.000
_cell.angle_alpha   90.00
_cell.angle_beta   90.00
_cell.angle_gamma   90.00
#
_symmetry.space_group_name_H-M   'P 1'
#
loop_
_entity.id
_entity.type
_entity.pdbx_description
1 polymer ?
#
loop_
_entity_poly.entity_id
_entity_poly.type
_entity_poly.pdbx_seq_one_letter_code
_entity_poly.pdbx_strand_id
1 'polypeptide(L)'
;MNKPQRNPEIVWRVEKRRQAEVLKALEAGEDVDDSGTVILLLSGMMHQLNLVGGLIWQQCDGQKTQADIAGELAKEFSVEQVEVETDVAEFISDLTERGWLSNG
;
A
#
# COMPACT_ATOMS: atom_id res chain seq x y z
N MET A 1 -16.25 -2.24 12.68
CA MET A 1 -15.00 -1.55 12.38
C MET A 1 -14.70 -1.63 10.89
N ASN A 2 -14.17 -0.56 10.34
CA ASN A 2 -13.87 -0.51 8.93
C ASN A 2 -12.64 -1.35 8.60
N LYS A 3 -12.80 -2.24 7.64
CA LYS A 3 -11.72 -3.07 7.13
C LYS A 3 -11.60 -2.81 5.64
N PRO A 4 -10.63 -2.00 5.23
CA PRO A 4 -10.54 -1.64 3.81
C PRO A 4 -10.38 -2.87 2.92
N GLN A 5 -11.05 -2.84 1.80
CA GLN A 5 -11.05 -3.94 0.85
C GLN A 5 -10.85 -3.42 -0.55
N ARG A 6 -10.00 -4.08 -1.33
CA ARG A 6 -9.75 -3.71 -2.72
C ARG A 6 -11.00 -3.92 -3.56
N ASN A 7 -11.22 -3.01 -4.51
CA ASN A 7 -12.27 -3.17 -5.51
C ASN A 7 -11.95 -4.40 -6.36
N PRO A 8 -12.83 -5.42 -6.39
CA PRO A 8 -12.53 -6.65 -7.13
C PRO A 8 -12.46 -6.49 -8.65
N GLU A 9 -12.93 -5.36 -9.17
CA GLU A 9 -12.85 -5.07 -10.61
C GLU A 9 -11.46 -4.61 -11.04
N ILE A 10 -10.61 -4.22 -10.08
CA ILE A 10 -9.25 -3.79 -10.39
C ILE A 10 -8.34 -4.99 -10.48
N VAL A 11 -7.68 -5.14 -11.62
CA VAL A 11 -6.63 -6.14 -11.80
C VAL A 11 -5.33 -5.52 -11.31
N TRP A 12 -4.57 -6.24 -10.50
CA TRP A 12 -3.34 -5.69 -9.95
C TRP A 12 -2.27 -6.75 -9.85
N ARG A 13 -1.03 -6.27 -9.83
CA ARG A 13 0.13 -7.15 -9.79
C ARG A 13 1.25 -6.50 -8.99
N VAL A 14 1.94 -7.30 -8.19
CA VAL A 14 3.13 -6.86 -7.47
C VAL A 14 4.34 -7.09 -8.38
N GLU A 15 5.16 -6.07 -8.56
CA GLU A 15 6.45 -6.19 -9.23
C GLU A 15 7.46 -6.65 -8.19
N LYS A 16 7.50 -7.96 -7.97
CA LYS A 16 8.24 -8.55 -6.85
C LYS A 16 9.72 -8.20 -6.83
N ARG A 17 10.38 -8.23 -7.98
CA ARG A 17 11.80 -7.89 -8.06
C ARG A 17 12.04 -6.44 -7.66
N ARG A 18 11.23 -5.54 -8.18
CA ARG A 18 11.36 -4.12 -7.88
C ARG A 18 11.09 -3.84 -6.40
N GLN A 19 10.06 -4.48 -5.85
CA GLN A 19 9.75 -4.34 -4.44
C GLN A 19 10.93 -4.80 -3.58
N ALA A 20 11.53 -5.92 -3.89
CA ALA A 20 12.67 -6.44 -3.16
C ALA A 20 13.88 -5.50 -3.27
N GLU A 21 14.13 -4.95 -4.45
CA GLU A 21 15.24 -4.00 -4.67
C GLU A 21 15.05 -2.72 -3.87
N VAL A 22 13.82 -2.19 -3.85
CA VAL A 22 13.52 -0.97 -3.10
C VAL A 22 13.65 -1.21 -1.60
N LEU A 23 13.14 -2.33 -1.11
CA LEU A 23 13.26 -2.68 0.32
C LEU A 23 14.72 -2.82 0.72
N LYS A 24 15.52 -3.46 -0.12
CA LYS A 24 16.94 -3.64 0.15
C LYS A 24 17.67 -2.31 0.18
N ALA A 25 17.35 -1.42 -0.74
CA ALA A 25 17.95 -0.08 -0.77
C ALA A 25 17.61 0.72 0.49
N LEU A 26 16.36 0.64 0.96
CA LEU A 26 15.96 1.30 2.19
C LEU A 26 16.72 0.75 3.40
N GLU A 27 16.90 -0.57 3.48
CA GLU A 27 17.64 -1.18 4.57
C GLU A 27 19.11 -0.74 4.58
N ALA A 28 19.66 -0.48 3.40
CA ALA A 28 21.02 0.00 3.26
C ALA A 28 21.18 1.51 3.49
N GLY A 29 20.07 2.20 3.77
CA GLY A 29 20.08 3.64 3.99
C GLY A 29 20.21 4.46 2.70
N GLU A 30 19.97 3.84 1.56
CA GLU A 30 20.05 4.52 0.26
C GLU A 30 18.74 5.26 -0.04
N ASP A 31 18.85 6.33 -0.83
CA ASP A 31 17.66 7.02 -1.33
C ASP A 31 16.98 6.15 -2.35
N VAL A 32 15.66 6.05 -2.23
CA VAL A 32 14.85 5.34 -3.20
C VAL A 32 13.91 6.31 -3.88
N ASP A 33 13.69 6.12 -5.17
CA ASP A 33 12.74 6.96 -5.90
C ASP A 33 11.32 6.40 -5.72
N ASP A 34 10.34 7.05 -6.35
CA ASP A 34 8.95 6.63 -6.30
C ASP A 34 8.63 5.57 -7.35
N SER A 35 9.56 4.66 -7.57
CA SER A 35 9.35 3.57 -8.53
C SER A 35 8.14 2.74 -8.15
N GLY A 36 7.29 2.44 -9.13
CA GLY A 36 6.10 1.64 -8.91
C GLY A 36 6.43 0.20 -8.56
N THR A 37 5.90 -0.27 -7.44
CA THR A 37 6.07 -1.66 -7.00
C THR A 37 4.80 -2.47 -7.19
N VAL A 38 3.66 -1.81 -7.33
CA VAL A 38 2.37 -2.45 -7.61
C VAL A 38 1.75 -1.74 -8.80
N ILE A 39 1.24 -2.52 -9.73
CA ILE A 39 0.57 -1.99 -10.92
C ILE A 39 -0.91 -2.32 -10.82
N LEU A 40 -1.75 -1.31 -11.05
CA LEU A 40 -3.20 -1.45 -11.08
C LEU A 40 -3.70 -1.20 -12.49
N LEU A 41 -4.62 -2.02 -12.95
CA LEU A 41 -5.28 -1.84 -14.25
C LEU A 41 -6.76 -1.65 -14.01
N LEU A 42 -7.27 -0.50 -14.44
CA LEU A 42 -8.67 -0.14 -14.26
C LEU A 42 -9.13 0.68 -15.46
N SER A 43 -10.21 0.24 -16.09
CA SER A 43 -10.85 0.94 -17.21
C SER A 43 -9.86 1.27 -18.33
N GLY A 44 -8.95 0.35 -18.63
CA GLY A 44 -7.94 0.51 -19.67
C GLY A 44 -6.79 1.43 -19.30
N MET A 45 -6.75 1.92 -18.07
CA MET A 45 -5.67 2.77 -17.58
C MET A 45 -4.79 2.03 -16.60
N MET A 46 -3.49 2.29 -16.69
CA MET A 46 -2.52 1.71 -15.77
C MET A 46 -2.11 2.74 -14.74
N HIS A 47 -2.13 2.34 -13.48
CA HIS A 47 -1.66 3.16 -12.37
C HIS A 47 -0.58 2.42 -11.63
N GLN A 48 0.36 3.15 -11.05
CA GLN A 48 1.44 2.54 -10.28
C GLN A 48 1.43 3.07 -8.86
N LEU A 49 1.67 2.17 -7.90
CA LEU A 49 1.80 2.54 -6.50
C LEU A 49 3.26 2.40 -6.10
N ASN A 50 3.76 3.36 -5.31
CA ASN A 50 5.12 3.27 -4.79
C ASN A 50 5.19 2.18 -3.70
N LEU A 51 6.37 2.00 -3.09
CA LEU A 51 6.56 0.93 -2.10
C LEU A 51 5.54 0.99 -0.97
N VAL A 52 5.41 2.14 -0.31
CA VAL A 52 4.51 2.27 0.84
C VAL A 52 3.06 2.05 0.42
N GLY A 53 2.62 2.74 -0.64
CA GLY A 53 1.27 2.57 -1.16
C GLY A 53 0.99 1.14 -1.61
N GLY A 54 1.96 0.51 -2.25
CA GLY A 54 1.84 -0.88 -2.69
C GLY A 54 1.70 -1.86 -1.53
N LEU A 55 2.44 -1.64 -0.45
CA LEU A 55 2.33 -2.50 0.73
C LEU A 55 0.98 -2.32 1.42
N ILE A 56 0.49 -1.09 1.51
CA ILE A 56 -0.84 -0.83 2.06
C ILE A 56 -1.92 -1.52 1.20
N TRP A 57 -1.82 -1.36 -0.11
CA TRP A 57 -2.75 -1.96 -1.04
C TRP A 57 -2.85 -3.47 -0.85
N GLN A 58 -1.71 -4.14 -0.72
CA GLN A 58 -1.67 -5.59 -0.54
C GLN A 58 -2.36 -6.02 0.75
N GLN A 59 -2.37 -5.17 1.77
CA GLN A 59 -2.98 -5.47 3.06
C GLN A 59 -4.49 -5.21 3.09
N CYS A 60 -5.02 -4.54 2.06
CA CYS A 60 -6.45 -4.17 2.01
C CYS A 60 -7.30 -5.33 1.49
N ASP A 61 -7.36 -6.40 2.26
CA ASP A 61 -8.05 -7.64 1.89
C ASP A 61 -9.42 -7.82 2.56
N GLY A 62 -9.89 -6.80 3.27
CA GLY A 62 -11.16 -6.87 3.99
C GLY A 62 -11.07 -7.58 5.33
N GLN A 63 -9.88 -8.00 5.74
CA GLN A 63 -9.66 -8.74 6.99
C GLN A 63 -8.98 -7.91 8.07
N LYS A 64 -8.35 -6.82 7.70
CA LYS A 64 -7.55 -5.99 8.61
C LYS A 64 -8.11 -4.59 8.72
N THR A 65 -8.06 -4.04 9.94
CA THR A 65 -8.43 -2.65 10.13
C THR A 65 -7.27 -1.75 9.71
N GLN A 66 -7.54 -0.46 9.61
CA GLN A 66 -6.52 0.53 9.32
C GLN A 66 -5.39 0.48 10.36
N ALA A 67 -5.75 0.31 11.64
CA ALA A 67 -4.76 0.18 12.70
C ALA A 67 -3.90 -1.07 12.55
N ASP A 68 -4.50 -2.19 12.14
CA ASP A 68 -3.76 -3.42 11.89
C ASP A 68 -2.73 -3.23 10.78
N ILE A 69 -3.13 -2.56 9.71
CA ILE A 69 -2.24 -2.29 8.58
C ILE A 69 -1.08 -1.40 9.02
N ALA A 70 -1.37 -0.35 9.78
CA ALA A 70 -0.33 0.54 10.29
C ALA A 70 0.65 -0.21 11.20
N GLY A 71 0.14 -1.12 12.02
CA GLY A 71 0.98 -1.95 12.89
C GLY A 71 1.91 -2.85 12.10
N GLU A 72 1.41 -3.48 11.04
CA GLU A 72 2.23 -4.34 10.18
C GLU A 72 3.34 -3.54 9.49
N LEU A 73 3.01 -2.36 8.98
CA LEU A 73 4.01 -1.51 8.32
C LEU A 73 5.04 -0.99 9.30
N ALA A 74 4.63 -0.65 10.53
CA ALA A 74 5.55 -0.20 11.56
C ALA A 74 6.59 -1.27 11.85
N LYS A 75 6.19 -2.53 11.90
CA LYS A 75 7.10 -3.64 12.10
C LYS A 75 8.04 -3.81 10.90
N GLU A 76 7.50 -3.72 9.70
CA GLU A 76 8.27 -3.89 8.46
C GLU A 76 9.39 -2.86 8.36
N PHE A 77 9.10 -1.61 8.72
CA PHE A 77 10.07 -0.52 8.60
C PHE A 77 10.79 -0.20 9.91
N SER A 78 10.52 -0.93 10.98
CA SER A 78 11.12 -0.71 12.30
C SER A 78 10.95 0.72 12.79
N VAL A 79 9.73 1.23 12.67
CA VAL A 79 9.37 2.58 13.11
C VAL A 79 8.18 2.49 14.06
N GLU A 80 7.89 3.61 14.72
CA GLU A 80 6.72 3.69 15.59
C GLU A 80 5.44 3.68 14.78
N GLN A 81 4.42 3.01 15.28
CA GLN A 81 3.14 2.91 14.57
C GLN A 81 2.55 4.29 14.26
N VAL A 82 2.69 5.24 15.19
CA VAL A 82 2.16 6.59 15.00
C VAL A 82 2.74 7.28 13.76
N GLU A 83 3.96 6.94 13.40
CA GLU A 83 4.61 7.53 12.23
C GLU A 83 3.98 7.10 10.92
N VAL A 84 3.43 5.89 10.87
CA VAL A 84 2.81 5.39 9.64
C VAL A 84 1.30 5.51 9.62
N GLU A 85 0.66 5.75 10.77
CA GLU A 85 -0.79 5.84 10.84
C GLU A 85 -1.37 6.92 9.92
N THR A 86 -0.74 8.08 9.89
CA THR A 86 -1.18 9.18 9.04
C THR A 86 -1.09 8.81 7.57
N ASP A 87 0.02 8.20 7.16
CA ASP A 87 0.21 7.78 5.77
C ASP A 87 -0.80 6.72 5.36
N VAL A 88 -1.05 5.76 6.24
CA VAL A 88 -2.04 4.72 5.98
C VAL A 88 -3.43 5.32 5.84
N ALA A 89 -3.80 6.23 6.75
CA ALA A 89 -5.11 6.86 6.73
C ALA A 89 -5.32 7.69 5.46
N GLU A 90 -4.33 8.47 5.07
CA GLU A 90 -4.42 9.30 3.88
C GLU A 90 -4.52 8.45 2.61
N PHE A 91 -3.74 7.40 2.52
CA PHE A 91 -3.78 6.51 1.38
C PHE A 91 -5.14 5.83 1.24
N ILE A 92 -5.65 5.28 2.33
CA ILE A 92 -6.95 4.59 2.32
C ILE A 92 -8.07 5.57 1.98
N SER A 93 -8.04 6.77 2.55
CA SER A 93 -9.04 7.80 2.28
C SER A 93 -9.02 8.20 0.80
N ASP A 94 -7.83 8.45 0.25
CA ASP A 94 -7.69 8.84 -1.16
C ASP A 94 -8.21 7.76 -2.10
N LEU A 95 -7.83 6.52 -1.87
CA LEU A 95 -8.27 5.42 -2.75
C LEU A 95 -9.74 5.09 -2.57
N THR A 96 -10.29 5.32 -1.38
CA THR A 96 -11.72 5.14 -1.14
C THR A 96 -12.51 6.17 -1.93
N GLU A 97 -12.05 7.41 -1.96
CA GLU A 97 -12.68 8.46 -2.77
C GLU A 97 -12.65 8.13 -4.26
N ARG A 98 -11.61 7.50 -4.71
CA ARG A 98 -11.47 7.08 -6.12
C ARG A 98 -12.31 5.85 -6.46
N GLY A 99 -12.87 5.18 -5.45
CA GLY A 99 -13.61 3.94 -5.66
C GLY A 99 -12.73 2.71 -5.82
N TRP A 100 -11.43 2.82 -5.54
CA TRP A 100 -10.49 1.71 -5.64
C TRP A 100 -10.48 0.84 -4.39
N LEU A 101 -10.86 1.43 -3.26
CA LEU A 101 -11.05 0.72 -2.00
C LEU A 101 -12.45 0.97 -1.49
N SER A 102 -12.96 0.04 -0.68
CA SER A 102 -14.21 0.22 0.02
C SER A 102 -14.01 -0.15 1.49
N ASN A 103 -14.89 0.35 2.35
CA ASN A 103 -14.89 -0.02 3.75
C ASN A 103 -15.81 -1.21 3.91
N GLY A 104 -15.23 -2.35 4.16
CA GLY A 104 -15.96 -3.60 4.28
C GLY A 104 -16.75 -3.73 5.56
#